data_c23f8216d6914b69f2b47b0bc28b90ae
#
_entry.id   c23f8216d6914b69f2b47b0bc28b90ae
#
_cell.length_a   1.000
_cell.length_b   1.000
_cell.length_c   1.000
_cell.angle_alpha   90.00
_cell.angle_beta   90.00
_cell.angle_gamma   90.00
#
_symmetry.space_group_name_H-M   'P 1'
#
loop_
_entity.id
_entity.type
_entity.pdbx_description
1 polymer ?
#
loop_
_entity_poly.entity_id
_entity_poly.type
_entity_poly.pdbx_seq_one_letter_code
_entity_poly.pdbx_strand_id
1 'polypeptide(L)'
;MMGVSLYQSMQLFKGNRITAGVDWFRYGGKAWNEYVSGEHIGTTSDLVNKHENELAGYVDLCQNIGTWLTFNAGLRADHHSRVGLEWVPQAGLAFHLPHTIEMKASASKGFRYPILREMYMFPPQNPDLQPESMWNYELAFSQQLLNGRLTYGVNLFYIDGENLIETLPNPNGSGMLNQNSGEIENSGIELQAAWRISQYWSVDGNYSYLHMKNPVLAAPKHKLYTGANFNYKRWNISTGIQYISGLYTQTDPIKTEEFVLWNIRASYQARRWLNIWARGENLLAQKYEINAGYPMPRATVMAGINISF
;
A
#
# COMPACT_ATOMS: atom_id res chain seq x y z
N MET A 1 -22.98 10.47 -3.17
CA MET A 1 -21.65 11.03 -3.48
C MET A 1 -21.69 11.64 -4.86
N MET A 2 -21.16 12.86 -5.04
CA MET A 2 -21.02 13.57 -6.32
C MET A 2 -19.62 14.17 -6.36
N GLY A 3 -19.01 14.25 -7.57
CA GLY A 3 -17.69 14.85 -7.72
C GLY A 3 -17.47 15.34 -9.14
N VAL A 4 -16.63 16.37 -9.26
CA VAL A 4 -16.17 16.95 -10.52
C VAL A 4 -14.68 17.20 -10.40
N SER A 5 -13.93 16.76 -11.40
CA SER A 5 -12.49 17.01 -11.53
C SER A 5 -12.21 17.63 -12.88
N LEU A 6 -11.51 18.75 -12.89
CA LEU A 6 -11.08 19.46 -14.08
C LEU A 6 -9.58 19.68 -14.00
N TYR A 7 -8.85 19.29 -15.03
CA TYR A 7 -7.42 19.54 -15.10
C TYR A 7 -6.96 19.83 -16.52
N GLN A 8 -5.85 20.53 -16.60
CA GLN A 8 -5.17 20.83 -17.85
C GLN A 8 -3.67 20.50 -17.71
N SER A 9 -3.15 19.71 -18.65
CA SER A 9 -1.71 19.51 -18.81
C SER A 9 -1.21 20.31 -20.01
N MET A 10 -0.08 20.98 -19.82
CA MET A 10 0.54 21.78 -20.87
C MET A 10 2.07 21.63 -20.86
N GLN A 11 2.66 21.88 -22.00
CA GLN A 11 4.10 21.91 -22.18
C GLN A 11 4.48 23.33 -22.63
N LEU A 12 5.10 24.12 -21.74
CA LEU A 12 5.45 25.52 -22.02
C LEU A 12 6.79 25.65 -22.75
N PHE A 13 7.72 24.73 -22.46
CA PHE A 13 9.04 24.70 -23.09
C PHE A 13 9.59 23.26 -23.10
N LYS A 14 10.74 23.06 -23.74
CA LYS A 14 11.31 21.71 -23.94
C LYS A 14 11.58 20.99 -22.60
N GLY A 15 11.11 19.76 -22.49
CA GLY A 15 11.31 18.91 -21.31
C GLY A 15 10.40 19.24 -20.13
N ASN A 16 9.55 20.25 -20.26
CA ASN A 16 8.62 20.69 -19.24
C ASN A 16 7.23 20.05 -19.44
N ARG A 17 6.57 19.71 -18.36
CA ARG A 17 5.13 19.41 -18.29
C ARG A 17 4.58 19.98 -17.00
N ILE A 18 3.61 20.86 -17.12
CA ILE A 18 2.85 21.41 -16.00
C ILE A 18 1.43 20.87 -16.09
N THR A 19 0.93 20.36 -14.96
CA THR A 19 -0.47 19.96 -14.81
C THR A 19 -1.08 20.77 -13.69
N ALA A 20 -2.18 21.46 -13.93
CA ALA A 20 -2.94 22.14 -12.90
C ALA A 20 -4.39 21.70 -12.95
N GLY A 21 -5.04 21.60 -11.80
CA GLY A 21 -6.40 21.14 -11.73
C GLY A 21 -7.13 21.57 -10.48
N VAL A 22 -8.45 21.34 -10.51
CA VAL A 22 -9.38 21.59 -9.41
C VAL A 22 -10.30 20.40 -9.27
N ASP A 23 -10.48 19.92 -8.04
CA ASP A 23 -11.40 18.86 -7.68
C ASP A 23 -12.45 19.38 -6.72
N TRP A 24 -13.70 18.97 -6.91
CA TRP A 24 -14.76 19.18 -5.97
C TRP A 24 -15.50 17.88 -5.72
N PHE A 25 -15.67 17.55 -4.44
CA PHE A 25 -16.43 16.39 -4.01
C PHE A 25 -17.48 16.80 -2.97
N ARG A 26 -18.65 16.17 -3.07
CA ARG A 26 -19.68 16.21 -2.05
C ARG A 26 -20.08 14.80 -1.69
N TYR A 27 -19.99 14.48 -0.42
CA TYR A 27 -20.37 13.18 0.11
C TYR A 27 -21.15 13.34 1.41
N GLY A 28 -21.85 12.29 1.79
CA GLY A 28 -22.64 12.29 3.00
C GLY A 28 -23.38 10.97 3.16
N GLY A 29 -24.05 10.83 4.28
CA GLY A 29 -24.83 9.67 4.59
C GLY A 29 -25.83 9.92 5.72
N LYS A 30 -26.84 9.08 5.73
CA LYS A 30 -27.75 8.91 6.84
C LYS A 30 -27.59 7.50 7.38
N ALA A 31 -27.44 7.38 8.69
CA ALA A 31 -27.44 6.10 9.39
C ALA A 31 -28.35 6.18 10.62
N TRP A 32 -29.03 5.07 10.90
CA TRP A 32 -29.91 4.93 12.04
C TRP A 32 -29.85 3.50 12.58
N ASN A 33 -30.20 3.34 13.85
CA ASN A 33 -30.48 2.05 14.45
C ASN A 33 -31.97 1.78 14.41
N GLU A 34 -32.35 0.53 14.12
CA GLU A 34 -33.71 0.03 14.28
C GLU A 34 -33.70 -1.00 15.41
N TYR A 35 -34.60 -0.82 16.37
CA TYR A 35 -34.71 -1.74 17.50
C TYR A 35 -35.52 -2.97 17.08
N VAL A 36 -34.86 -4.13 17.05
CA VAL A 36 -35.45 -5.40 16.63
C VAL A 36 -35.97 -6.25 17.80
N SER A 37 -35.76 -5.78 19.04
CA SER A 37 -36.24 -6.45 20.26
C SER A 37 -36.39 -5.44 21.42
N GLY A 38 -37.11 -5.82 22.46
CA GLY A 38 -37.38 -4.99 23.65
C GLY A 38 -38.58 -4.06 23.52
N GLU A 39 -38.70 -3.15 24.46
CA GLU A 39 -39.86 -2.21 24.55
C GLU A 39 -39.99 -1.22 23.37
N HIS A 40 -38.87 -0.98 22.67
CA HIS A 40 -38.79 -0.03 21.56
C HIS A 40 -38.79 -0.71 20.17
N ILE A 41 -39.21 -1.96 20.08
CA ILE A 41 -39.22 -2.73 18.81
C ILE A 41 -39.97 -1.95 17.71
N GLY A 42 -39.33 -1.86 16.52
CA GLY A 42 -39.86 -1.13 15.36
C GLY A 42 -39.63 0.38 15.39
N THR A 43 -39.04 0.93 16.45
CA THR A 43 -38.64 2.34 16.47
C THR A 43 -37.21 2.51 15.93
N THR A 44 -36.93 3.73 15.44
CA THR A 44 -35.61 4.08 14.93
C THR A 44 -34.94 5.17 15.74
N SER A 45 -33.62 5.11 15.87
CA SER A 45 -32.80 6.18 16.45
C SER A 45 -31.77 6.64 15.43
N ASP A 46 -31.85 7.91 15.02
CA ASP A 46 -30.90 8.50 14.07
C ASP A 46 -29.51 8.59 14.71
N LEU A 47 -28.49 8.09 14.01
CA LEU A 47 -27.08 8.17 14.40
C LEU A 47 -26.38 9.35 13.72
N VAL A 48 -26.54 9.47 12.40
CA VAL A 48 -25.91 10.51 11.61
C VAL A 48 -26.80 10.88 10.41
N ASN A 49 -26.86 12.18 10.11
CA ASN A 49 -27.38 12.71 8.85
C ASN A 49 -26.54 13.93 8.49
N LYS A 50 -25.43 13.70 7.80
CA LYS A 50 -24.42 14.72 7.49
C LYS A 50 -24.00 14.68 6.04
N HIS A 51 -23.66 15.86 5.53
CA HIS A 51 -23.08 16.05 4.20
C HIS A 51 -21.89 16.99 4.33
N GLU A 52 -20.83 16.68 3.59
CA GLU A 52 -19.58 17.43 3.61
C GLU A 52 -19.13 17.70 2.19
N ASN A 53 -18.36 18.77 2.02
CA ASN A 53 -17.77 19.18 0.76
C ASN A 53 -16.26 19.25 0.90
N GLU A 54 -15.58 18.90 -0.16
CA GLU A 54 -14.14 18.96 -0.31
C GLU A 54 -13.84 19.68 -1.61
N LEU A 55 -12.97 20.69 -1.56
CA LEU A 55 -12.52 21.47 -2.70
C LEU A 55 -11.01 21.53 -2.69
N ALA A 56 -10.39 21.10 -3.78
CA ALA A 56 -8.95 21.13 -3.90
C ALA A 56 -8.48 21.81 -5.16
N GLY A 57 -7.34 22.48 -5.06
CA GLY A 57 -6.59 22.98 -6.21
C GLY A 57 -5.17 22.47 -6.17
N TYR A 58 -4.59 22.14 -7.32
CA TYR A 58 -3.25 21.59 -7.37
C TYR A 58 -2.48 22.02 -8.61
N VAL A 59 -1.16 22.00 -8.48
CA VAL A 59 -0.21 22.17 -9.58
C VAL A 59 0.94 21.18 -9.43
N ASP A 60 1.27 20.50 -10.52
CA ASP A 60 2.41 19.60 -10.64
C ASP A 60 3.31 20.05 -11.77
N LEU A 61 4.61 20.08 -11.51
CA LEU A 61 5.67 20.37 -12.45
C LEU A 61 6.54 19.12 -12.62
N CYS A 62 6.77 18.72 -13.87
CA CYS A 62 7.81 17.77 -14.24
C CYS A 62 8.75 18.45 -15.24
N GLN A 63 10.05 18.49 -14.95
CA GLN A 63 11.07 19.09 -15.79
C GLN A 63 12.21 18.11 -16.04
N ASN A 64 12.42 17.78 -17.32
CA ASN A 64 13.61 17.07 -17.76
C ASN A 64 14.71 18.07 -18.11
N ILE A 65 15.88 17.90 -17.51
CA ILE A 65 17.08 18.70 -17.74
C ILE A 65 18.09 17.81 -18.48
N GLY A 66 18.21 18.05 -19.77
CA GLY A 66 18.95 17.14 -20.63
C GLY A 66 18.38 15.72 -20.59
N THR A 67 19.28 14.74 -20.58
CA THR A 67 18.95 13.30 -20.48
C THR A 67 19.33 12.71 -19.13
N TRP A 68 19.87 13.52 -18.22
CA TRP A 68 20.52 13.07 -17.01
C TRP A 68 19.74 13.38 -15.72
N LEU A 69 18.81 14.35 -15.75
CA LEU A 69 18.05 14.75 -14.56
C LEU A 69 16.57 14.96 -14.90
N THR A 70 15.70 14.40 -14.10
CA THR A 70 14.27 14.73 -14.03
C THR A 70 13.97 15.31 -12.66
N PHE A 71 13.38 16.50 -12.64
CA PHE A 71 12.86 17.16 -11.45
C PHE A 71 11.34 17.14 -11.46
N ASN A 72 10.73 16.78 -10.33
CA ASN A 72 9.30 16.86 -10.11
C ASN A 72 9.01 17.68 -8.86
N ALA A 73 8.00 18.56 -8.91
CA ALA A 73 7.48 19.24 -7.74
C ALA A 73 5.97 19.42 -7.89
N GLY A 74 5.24 19.25 -6.81
CA GLY A 74 3.80 19.41 -6.78
C GLY A 74 3.33 20.03 -5.46
N LEU A 75 2.24 20.78 -5.55
CA LEU A 75 1.57 21.33 -4.39
C LEU A 75 0.06 21.23 -4.60
N ARG A 76 -0.62 20.63 -3.64
CA ARG A 76 -2.07 20.58 -3.55
C ARG A 76 -2.53 21.30 -2.28
N ALA A 77 -3.53 22.15 -2.43
CA ALA A 77 -4.29 22.75 -1.35
C ALA A 77 -5.68 22.10 -1.32
N ASP A 78 -6.03 21.45 -0.25
CA ASP A 78 -7.28 20.72 -0.09
C ASP A 78 -8.08 21.31 1.06
N HIS A 79 -9.32 21.75 0.81
CA HIS A 79 -10.19 22.37 1.81
C HIS A 79 -11.42 21.50 2.04
N HIS A 80 -11.51 20.99 3.25
CA HIS A 80 -12.70 20.27 3.73
C HIS A 80 -13.62 21.19 4.52
N SER A 81 -14.92 21.14 4.22
CA SER A 81 -15.93 22.06 4.78
C SER A 81 -16.02 22.11 6.32
N ARG A 82 -15.52 21.06 6.99
CA ARG A 82 -15.52 20.97 8.44
C ARG A 82 -14.12 21.10 9.07
N VAL A 83 -13.16 20.39 8.50
CA VAL A 83 -11.84 20.23 9.14
C VAL A 83 -10.87 21.35 8.73
N GLY A 84 -11.12 22.00 7.59
CA GLY A 84 -10.32 23.12 7.12
C GLY A 84 -9.36 22.78 5.98
N LEU A 85 -8.24 23.49 5.90
CA LEU A 85 -7.30 23.48 4.79
C LEU A 85 -6.07 22.62 5.11
N GLU A 86 -5.77 21.70 4.20
CA GLU A 86 -4.54 20.91 4.22
C GLU A 86 -3.66 21.22 3.01
N TRP A 87 -2.35 21.32 3.26
CA TRP A 87 -1.33 21.49 2.25
C TRP A 87 -0.56 20.20 2.03
N VAL A 88 -0.45 19.79 0.78
CA VAL A 88 0.12 18.50 0.36
C VAL A 88 1.25 18.74 -0.64
N PRO A 89 2.46 19.10 -0.16
CA PRO A 89 3.63 19.26 -0.99
C PRO A 89 4.25 17.91 -1.38
N GLN A 90 4.87 17.87 -2.57
CA GLN A 90 5.73 16.78 -3.00
C GLN A 90 6.91 17.32 -3.83
N ALA A 91 8.05 16.67 -3.73
CA ALA A 91 9.20 16.96 -4.56
C ALA A 91 10.02 15.68 -4.82
N GLY A 92 10.64 15.60 -5.99
CA GLY A 92 11.48 14.47 -6.36
C GLY A 92 12.53 14.81 -7.40
N LEU A 93 13.64 14.09 -7.34
CA LEU A 93 14.74 14.14 -8.29
C LEU A 93 15.02 12.72 -8.80
N ALA A 94 15.25 12.57 -10.09
CA ALA A 94 15.73 11.32 -10.67
C ALA A 94 16.96 11.63 -11.55
N PHE A 95 18.10 11.05 -11.18
CA PHE A 95 19.35 11.14 -11.94
C PHE A 95 19.47 9.89 -12.82
N HIS A 96 19.59 10.13 -14.13
CA HIS A 96 19.80 9.10 -15.14
C HIS A 96 21.28 9.13 -15.54
N LEU A 97 22.07 8.27 -14.95
CA LEU A 97 23.53 8.27 -15.09
C LEU A 97 23.99 7.26 -16.16
N PRO A 98 25.24 7.37 -16.66
CA PRO A 98 25.82 6.37 -17.53
C PRO A 98 25.73 4.95 -16.94
N HIS A 99 25.87 3.93 -17.78
CA HIS A 99 25.79 2.51 -17.40
C HIS A 99 24.45 2.08 -16.81
N THR A 100 23.35 2.73 -17.26
CA THR A 100 21.98 2.42 -16.84
C THR A 100 21.73 2.55 -15.32
N ILE A 101 22.48 3.43 -14.69
CA ILE A 101 22.28 3.77 -13.27
C ILE A 101 21.16 4.81 -13.16
N GLU A 102 20.22 4.57 -12.28
CA GLU A 102 19.19 5.50 -11.88
C GLU A 102 19.22 5.70 -10.37
N MET A 103 19.25 6.96 -9.93
CA MET A 103 19.13 7.34 -8.52
C MET A 103 17.95 8.27 -8.37
N LYS A 104 17.09 8.00 -7.35
CA LYS A 104 15.94 8.83 -7.06
C LYS A 104 15.96 9.28 -5.60
N ALA A 105 15.53 10.51 -5.36
CA ALA A 105 15.23 11.02 -4.05
C ALA A 105 13.87 11.69 -4.09
N SER A 106 13.01 11.43 -3.12
CA SER A 106 11.69 12.06 -3.04
C SER A 106 11.29 12.34 -1.61
N ALA A 107 10.47 13.38 -1.45
CA ALA A 107 9.77 13.73 -0.23
C ALA A 107 8.33 14.09 -0.59
N SER A 108 7.35 13.52 0.10
CA SER A 108 5.93 13.81 -0.12
C SER A 108 5.13 13.77 1.16
N LYS A 109 4.19 14.70 1.29
CA LYS A 109 3.17 14.67 2.34
C LYS A 109 1.92 13.98 1.81
N GLY A 110 1.38 13.03 2.58
CA GLY A 110 0.04 12.48 2.42
C GLY A 110 -0.85 12.89 3.59
N PHE A 111 -2.17 12.85 3.41
CA PHE A 111 -3.11 13.10 4.48
C PHE A 111 -4.40 12.31 4.26
N ARG A 112 -5.21 12.18 5.31
CA ARG A 112 -6.55 11.59 5.26
C ARG A 112 -7.49 12.39 6.16
N TYR A 113 -8.60 12.85 5.61
CA TYR A 113 -9.66 13.42 6.44
C TYR A 113 -10.37 12.34 7.27
N PRO A 114 -10.82 12.67 8.50
CA PRO A 114 -11.70 11.79 9.26
C PRO A 114 -12.98 11.51 8.48
N ILE A 115 -13.41 10.25 8.45
CA ILE A 115 -14.65 9.89 7.78
C ILE A 115 -15.86 10.10 8.72
N LEU A 116 -17.06 10.26 8.14
CA LEU A 116 -18.30 10.46 8.89
C LEU A 116 -18.55 9.38 9.95
N ARG A 117 -18.11 8.13 9.66
CA ARG A 117 -18.21 7.02 10.61
C ARG A 117 -17.37 7.24 11.86
N GLU A 118 -16.15 7.73 11.70
CA GLU A 118 -15.22 7.98 12.81
C GLU A 118 -15.69 9.12 13.69
N MET A 119 -16.27 10.16 13.08
CA MET A 119 -16.74 11.35 13.79
C MET A 119 -18.08 11.14 14.48
N TYR A 120 -19.02 10.37 13.88
CA TYR A 120 -20.44 10.45 14.29
C TYR A 120 -21.12 9.11 14.54
N MET A 121 -20.60 7.96 14.05
CA MET A 121 -21.38 6.71 14.10
C MET A 121 -21.45 6.04 15.46
N PHE A 122 -20.41 6.21 16.29
CA PHE A 122 -20.31 5.50 17.57
C PHE A 122 -20.23 6.49 18.72
N PRO A 123 -21.21 6.47 19.66
CA PRO A 123 -21.13 7.29 20.87
C PRO A 123 -20.06 6.80 21.85
N PRO A 124 -19.34 7.72 22.50
CA PRO A 124 -19.38 9.16 22.33
C PRO A 124 -18.78 9.60 20.97
N GLN A 125 -19.44 10.57 20.32
CA GLN A 125 -19.02 11.14 19.06
C GLN A 125 -17.85 12.11 19.26
N ASN A 126 -16.93 12.15 18.28
CA ASN A 126 -15.88 13.16 18.24
C ASN A 126 -15.88 13.89 16.88
N PRO A 127 -16.65 14.97 16.76
CA PRO A 127 -16.69 15.76 15.55
C PRO A 127 -15.46 16.67 15.34
N ASP A 128 -14.56 16.77 16.30
CA ASP A 128 -13.39 17.66 16.27
C ASP A 128 -12.10 16.93 15.86
N LEU A 129 -12.25 15.73 15.33
CA LEU A 129 -11.12 14.98 14.74
C LEU A 129 -10.44 15.80 13.65
N GLN A 130 -9.10 15.80 13.71
CA GLN A 130 -8.21 16.45 12.75
C GLN A 130 -7.77 15.46 11.65
N PRO A 131 -7.26 15.94 10.51
CA PRO A 131 -6.67 15.09 9.50
C PRO A 131 -5.47 14.30 10.05
N GLU A 132 -5.39 13.05 9.66
CA GLU A 132 -4.13 12.30 9.76
C GLU A 132 -3.16 12.84 8.71
N SER A 133 -1.90 13.00 9.06
CA SER A 133 -0.88 13.40 8.10
C SER A 133 0.35 12.50 8.15
N MET A 134 1.03 12.37 7.03
CA MET A 134 2.19 11.51 6.90
C MET A 134 3.19 12.08 5.90
N TRP A 135 4.44 12.16 6.30
CA TRP A 135 5.56 12.41 5.41
C TRP A 135 6.23 11.10 5.02
N ASN A 136 6.53 10.97 3.73
CA ASN A 136 7.31 9.87 3.19
C ASN A 136 8.56 10.43 2.51
N TYR A 137 9.72 9.90 2.90
CA TYR A 137 11.03 10.22 2.32
C TYR A 137 11.62 8.95 1.74
N GLU A 138 12.08 9.02 0.50
CA GLU A 138 12.67 7.87 -0.19
C GLU A 138 13.98 8.23 -0.88
N LEU A 139 14.91 7.29 -0.84
CA LEU A 139 16.14 7.31 -1.60
C LEU A 139 16.32 5.95 -2.28
N ALA A 140 16.25 5.95 -3.61
CA ALA A 140 16.35 4.75 -4.40
C ALA A 140 17.55 4.76 -5.34
N PHE A 141 18.12 3.59 -5.53
CA PHE A 141 19.14 3.29 -6.53
C PHE A 141 18.72 2.08 -7.34
N SER A 142 18.91 2.11 -8.65
CA SER A 142 18.76 0.93 -9.49
C SER A 142 19.79 0.93 -10.63
N GLN A 143 20.13 -0.26 -11.09
CA GLN A 143 21.03 -0.43 -12.24
C GLN A 143 20.64 -1.67 -13.05
N GLN A 144 20.83 -1.57 -14.36
CA GLN A 144 20.73 -2.70 -15.27
C GLN A 144 22.11 -3.08 -15.78
N LEU A 145 22.44 -4.36 -15.74
CA LEU A 145 23.68 -4.94 -16.21
C LEU A 145 23.44 -6.03 -17.25
N LEU A 146 24.50 -6.50 -17.89
CA LEU A 146 24.46 -7.60 -18.85
C LEU A 146 23.42 -7.37 -19.98
N ASN A 147 23.40 -6.15 -20.54
CA ASN A 147 22.43 -5.74 -21.57
C ASN A 147 20.96 -5.90 -21.11
N GLY A 148 20.65 -5.51 -19.86
CA GLY A 148 19.31 -5.58 -19.29
C GLY A 148 18.91 -6.99 -18.81
N ARG A 149 19.84 -7.94 -18.78
CA ARG A 149 19.56 -9.29 -18.27
C ARG A 149 19.59 -9.38 -16.75
N LEU A 150 20.32 -8.50 -16.08
CA LEU A 150 20.38 -8.38 -14.64
C LEU A 150 19.93 -6.97 -14.25
N THR A 151 18.90 -6.86 -13.44
CA THR A 151 18.45 -5.62 -12.81
C THR A 151 18.50 -5.79 -11.31
N TYR A 152 19.01 -4.79 -10.60
CA TYR A 152 18.97 -4.77 -9.14
C TYR A 152 18.71 -3.34 -8.65
N GLY A 153 18.22 -3.23 -7.42
CA GLY A 153 17.93 -1.95 -6.81
C GLY A 153 17.85 -2.03 -5.30
N VAL A 154 17.99 -0.86 -4.71
CA VAL A 154 17.89 -0.60 -3.27
C VAL A 154 16.95 0.58 -3.09
N ASN A 155 16.02 0.51 -2.15
CA ASN A 155 15.20 1.62 -1.70
C ASN A 155 15.36 1.77 -0.19
N LEU A 156 15.66 2.98 0.27
CA LEU A 156 15.63 3.39 1.67
C LEU A 156 14.43 4.29 1.85
N PHE A 157 13.67 4.08 2.91
CA PHE A 157 12.50 4.91 3.19
C PHE A 157 12.42 5.28 4.67
N TYR A 158 11.82 6.43 4.91
CA TYR A 158 11.43 6.90 6.24
C TYR A 158 10.03 7.52 6.16
N ILE A 159 9.15 7.05 7.03
CA ILE A 159 7.76 7.47 7.13
C ILE A 159 7.54 8.02 8.52
N ASP A 160 7.04 9.25 8.58
CA ASP A 160 6.70 9.96 9.80
C ASP A 160 5.24 10.43 9.71
N GLY A 161 4.37 9.87 10.53
CA GLY A 161 2.94 10.13 10.54
C GLY A 161 2.45 10.54 11.91
N GLU A 162 1.57 11.52 11.92
CA GLU A 162 0.98 12.11 13.13
C GLU A 162 -0.54 12.22 13.04
N ASN A 163 -1.16 12.43 14.19
CA ASN A 163 -2.62 12.58 14.31
C ASN A 163 -3.43 11.37 13.82
N LEU A 164 -2.86 10.14 13.84
CA LEU A 164 -3.63 8.97 13.45
C LEU A 164 -4.82 8.79 14.39
N ILE A 165 -5.96 8.44 13.80
CA ILE A 165 -7.21 8.28 14.53
C ILE A 165 -7.23 6.89 15.16
N GLU A 166 -7.20 6.86 16.49
CA GLU A 166 -7.27 5.66 17.30
C GLU A 166 -8.49 5.67 18.19
N THR A 167 -9.05 4.48 18.45
CA THR A 167 -10.17 4.31 19.40
C THR A 167 -9.60 4.00 20.77
N LEU A 168 -9.61 4.97 21.65
CA LEU A 168 -9.02 4.92 23.01
C LEU A 168 -10.06 5.17 24.10
N PRO A 169 -9.78 4.84 25.38
CA PRO A 169 -10.65 5.22 26.49
C PRO A 169 -10.94 6.71 26.48
N ASN A 170 -12.22 7.06 26.69
CA ASN A 170 -12.66 8.46 26.70
C ASN A 170 -12.08 9.20 27.93
N PRO A 171 -11.21 10.21 27.75
CA PRO A 171 -10.59 10.93 28.89
C PRO A 171 -11.61 11.76 29.70
N ASN A 172 -12.77 12.08 29.11
CA ASN A 172 -13.78 12.94 29.72
C ASN A 172 -15.05 12.19 30.15
N GLY A 173 -15.02 10.84 30.16
CA GLY A 173 -16.20 10.05 30.50
C GLY A 173 -16.03 8.56 30.35
N SER A 174 -17.12 7.84 30.28
CA SER A 174 -17.13 6.39 30.06
C SER A 174 -17.08 6.04 28.55
N GLY A 175 -16.61 4.83 28.24
CA GLY A 175 -16.58 4.27 26.88
C GLY A 175 -15.30 4.57 26.13
N MET A 176 -15.32 4.27 24.83
CA MET A 176 -14.20 4.45 23.90
C MET A 176 -14.50 5.63 22.99
N LEU A 177 -13.50 6.42 22.66
CA LEU A 177 -13.61 7.63 21.83
C LEU A 177 -12.53 7.60 20.75
N ASN A 178 -12.88 7.94 19.51
CA ASN A 178 -11.90 8.18 18.47
C ASN A 178 -11.15 9.48 18.74
N GLN A 179 -9.82 9.41 18.74
CA GLN A 179 -8.92 10.51 19.09
C GLN A 179 -7.73 10.55 18.13
N ASN A 180 -7.20 11.74 17.86
CA ASN A 180 -5.96 11.93 17.12
C ASN A 180 -4.76 11.79 18.06
N SER A 181 -4.36 10.56 18.32
CA SER A 181 -3.28 10.24 19.29
C SER A 181 -2.24 9.30 18.72
N GLY A 182 -2.51 8.66 17.59
CA GLY A 182 -1.59 7.72 16.98
C GLY A 182 -0.44 8.41 16.25
N GLU A 183 0.71 7.77 16.30
CA GLU A 183 1.92 8.15 15.59
C GLU A 183 2.46 6.95 14.82
N ILE A 184 3.00 7.18 13.62
CA ILE A 184 3.77 6.20 12.87
C ILE A 184 5.15 6.78 12.63
N GLU A 185 6.19 6.04 13.05
CA GLU A 185 7.56 6.33 12.70
C GLU A 185 8.19 5.00 12.23
N ASN A 186 8.26 4.87 10.91
CA ASN A 186 8.73 3.67 10.26
C ASN A 186 9.92 3.99 9.37
N SER A 187 10.93 3.14 9.38
CA SER A 187 12.05 3.23 8.45
C SER A 187 12.43 1.86 7.94
N GLY A 188 13.03 1.80 6.78
CA GLY A 188 13.40 0.51 6.25
C GLY A 188 14.28 0.55 5.02
N ILE A 189 14.63 -0.65 4.60
CA ILE A 189 15.38 -0.91 3.38
C ILE A 189 14.68 -2.00 2.58
N GLU A 190 14.62 -1.81 1.28
CA GLU A 190 14.14 -2.78 0.32
C GLU A 190 15.24 -3.06 -0.70
N LEU A 191 15.52 -4.33 -0.92
CA LEU A 191 16.45 -4.83 -1.92
C LEU A 191 15.66 -5.64 -2.94
N GLN A 192 15.98 -5.48 -4.23
CA GLN A 192 15.40 -6.29 -5.28
C GLN A 192 16.46 -6.67 -6.32
N ALA A 193 16.32 -7.86 -6.89
CA ALA A 193 17.12 -8.30 -8.00
C ALA A 193 16.33 -9.23 -8.92
N ALA A 194 16.55 -9.11 -10.23
CA ALA A 194 16.00 -10.01 -11.24
C ALA A 194 17.07 -10.32 -12.27
N TRP A 195 17.31 -11.59 -12.52
CA TRP A 195 18.35 -12.05 -13.44
C TRP A 195 17.81 -13.06 -14.45
N ARG A 196 17.88 -12.73 -15.72
CA ARG A 196 17.67 -13.65 -16.83
C ARG A 196 18.97 -14.39 -17.14
N ILE A 197 19.19 -15.54 -16.47
CA ILE A 197 20.39 -16.33 -16.57
C ILE A 197 20.60 -16.84 -18.01
N SER A 198 19.50 -17.32 -18.62
CA SER A 198 19.48 -17.82 -19.98
C SER A 198 18.13 -17.56 -20.65
N GLN A 199 17.95 -18.03 -21.89
CA GLN A 199 16.63 -18.01 -22.55
C GLN A 199 15.59 -18.91 -21.87
N TYR A 200 16.01 -19.81 -20.99
CA TYR A 200 15.14 -20.76 -20.30
C TYR A 200 14.94 -20.44 -18.81
N TRP A 201 15.91 -19.81 -18.18
CA TRP A 201 15.98 -19.61 -16.75
C TRP A 201 15.97 -18.13 -16.39
N SER A 202 15.10 -17.76 -15.48
CA SER A 202 15.19 -16.50 -14.75
C SER A 202 15.01 -16.73 -13.26
N VAL A 203 15.68 -15.90 -12.46
CA VAL A 203 15.55 -15.85 -11.01
C VAL A 203 15.25 -14.42 -10.60
N ASP A 204 14.50 -14.28 -9.53
CA ASP A 204 14.18 -12.99 -8.94
C ASP A 204 14.15 -13.12 -7.42
N GLY A 205 14.33 -12.01 -6.74
CA GLY A 205 14.23 -11.97 -5.29
C GLY A 205 14.08 -10.56 -4.78
N ASN A 206 13.48 -10.46 -3.63
CA ASN A 206 13.39 -9.22 -2.88
C ASN A 206 13.53 -9.49 -1.38
N TYR A 207 14.07 -8.50 -0.70
CA TYR A 207 14.16 -8.49 0.75
C TYR A 207 13.73 -7.13 1.27
N SER A 208 12.92 -7.10 2.32
CA SER A 208 12.59 -5.89 3.04
C SER A 208 12.85 -6.05 4.53
N TYR A 209 13.43 -5.00 5.10
CA TYR A 209 13.53 -4.79 6.53
C TYR A 209 12.72 -3.57 6.90
N LEU A 210 11.85 -3.70 7.91
CA LEU A 210 11.01 -2.66 8.44
C LEU A 210 11.28 -2.47 9.93
N HIS A 211 11.74 -1.29 10.30
CA HIS A 211 11.78 -0.83 11.69
C HIS A 211 10.51 -0.01 11.97
N MET A 212 9.80 -0.34 13.02
CA MET A 212 8.58 0.33 13.45
C MET A 212 8.76 0.79 14.90
N LYS A 213 8.46 2.05 15.19
CA LYS A 213 8.40 2.60 16.57
C LYS A 213 7.26 1.93 17.34
N ASN A 214 6.11 1.84 16.71
CA ASN A 214 4.93 1.16 17.25
C ASN A 214 4.62 -0.10 16.43
N PRO A 215 4.35 -1.26 17.06
CA PRO A 215 3.99 -2.48 16.36
C PRO A 215 2.72 -2.30 15.51
N VAL A 216 2.77 -2.73 14.26
CA VAL A 216 1.62 -2.71 13.33
C VAL A 216 1.21 -4.14 13.04
N LEU A 217 -0.10 -4.43 13.19
CA LEU A 217 -0.66 -5.76 12.93
C LEU A 217 -0.41 -6.19 11.47
N ALA A 218 -0.06 -7.46 11.29
CA ALA A 218 0.23 -8.08 10.00
C ALA A 218 1.45 -7.47 9.25
N ALA A 219 2.26 -6.64 9.90
CA ALA A 219 3.49 -6.09 9.34
C ALA A 219 4.71 -6.88 9.81
N PRO A 220 5.47 -7.54 8.91
CA PRO A 220 6.67 -8.27 9.28
C PRO A 220 7.89 -7.34 9.38
N LYS A 221 8.77 -7.65 10.33
CA LYS A 221 10.06 -6.97 10.46
C LYS A 221 11.03 -7.34 9.33
N HIS A 222 11.03 -8.61 8.93
CA HIS A 222 11.83 -9.13 7.82
C HIS A 222 10.95 -9.91 6.86
N LYS A 223 11.09 -9.63 5.58
CA LYS A 223 10.44 -10.38 4.51
C LYS A 223 11.44 -10.62 3.39
N LEU A 224 11.70 -11.90 3.09
CA LEU A 224 12.53 -12.33 1.98
C LEU A 224 11.69 -13.18 1.04
N TYR A 225 11.77 -12.90 -0.24
CA TYR A 225 11.27 -13.78 -1.30
C TYR A 225 12.38 -14.08 -2.30
N THR A 226 12.44 -15.31 -2.77
CA THR A 226 13.26 -15.70 -3.92
C THR A 226 12.49 -16.66 -4.81
N GLY A 227 12.51 -16.41 -6.09
CA GLY A 227 11.82 -17.18 -7.11
C GLY A 227 12.72 -17.63 -8.24
N ALA A 228 12.36 -18.75 -8.87
CA ALA A 228 12.98 -19.23 -10.09
C ALA A 228 11.92 -19.66 -11.09
N ASN A 229 12.13 -19.30 -12.35
CA ASN A 229 11.24 -19.64 -13.47
C ASN A 229 12.05 -20.38 -14.54
N PHE A 230 11.49 -21.50 -14.99
CA PHE A 230 12.02 -22.31 -16.08
C PHE A 230 10.99 -22.42 -17.21
N ASN A 231 11.37 -21.97 -18.38
CA ASN A 231 10.55 -22.02 -19.59
C ASN A 231 11.28 -22.79 -20.68
N TYR A 232 10.77 -23.96 -21.04
CA TYR A 232 11.36 -24.76 -22.10
C TYR A 232 10.29 -25.44 -22.95
N LYS A 233 10.24 -25.09 -24.25
CA LYS A 233 9.26 -25.63 -25.19
C LYS A 233 7.82 -25.44 -24.69
N ARG A 234 7.20 -26.52 -24.19
CA ARG A 234 5.82 -26.57 -23.71
C ARG A 234 5.71 -26.52 -22.19
N TRP A 235 6.84 -26.51 -21.49
CA TRP A 235 6.91 -26.49 -20.05
C TRP A 235 7.11 -25.08 -19.53
N ASN A 236 6.34 -24.72 -18.53
CA ASN A 236 6.58 -23.56 -17.68
C ASN A 236 6.55 -24.05 -16.22
N ILE A 237 7.64 -23.87 -15.51
CA ILE A 237 7.76 -24.25 -14.10
C ILE A 237 8.23 -23.03 -13.33
N SER A 238 7.54 -22.69 -12.26
CA SER A 238 7.93 -21.63 -11.33
C SER A 238 7.94 -22.16 -9.90
N THR A 239 8.92 -21.72 -9.13
CA THR A 239 9.00 -22.03 -7.69
C THR A 239 9.41 -20.77 -6.95
N GLY A 240 8.97 -20.65 -5.69
CA GLY A 240 9.32 -19.52 -4.84
C GLY A 240 9.36 -19.92 -3.38
N ILE A 241 10.32 -19.34 -2.66
CA ILE A 241 10.48 -19.46 -1.22
C ILE A 241 10.24 -18.07 -0.63
N GLN A 242 9.39 -18.00 0.39
CA GLN A 242 9.15 -16.79 1.17
C GLN A 242 9.52 -17.06 2.62
N TYR A 243 10.36 -16.21 3.19
CA TYR A 243 10.68 -16.17 4.61
C TYR A 243 10.09 -14.89 5.22
N ILE A 244 9.38 -15.05 6.31
CA ILE A 244 8.79 -13.97 7.11
C ILE A 244 9.29 -14.12 8.53
N SER A 245 9.71 -13.02 9.16
CA SER A 245 10.10 -13.01 10.58
C SER A 245 9.69 -11.71 11.25
N GLY A 246 9.36 -11.81 12.54
CA GLY A 246 8.87 -10.69 13.33
C GLY A 246 7.53 -10.14 12.82
N LEU A 247 6.66 -10.99 12.29
CA LEU A 247 5.30 -10.63 11.89
C LEU A 247 4.45 -10.45 13.14
N TYR A 248 3.95 -9.27 13.40
CA TYR A 248 3.04 -9.03 14.51
C TYR A 248 1.64 -9.59 14.20
N THR A 249 1.28 -10.68 14.89
CA THR A 249 -0.07 -11.29 14.80
C THR A 249 -1.04 -10.71 15.82
N GLN A 250 -0.50 -10.09 16.86
CA GLN A 250 -1.23 -9.37 17.90
C GLN A 250 -0.32 -8.29 18.49
N THR A 251 -0.88 -7.10 18.80
CA THR A 251 -0.13 -5.96 19.32
C THR A 251 -0.26 -5.79 20.82
N ASP A 252 -1.33 -6.31 21.44
CA ASP A 252 -1.53 -6.32 22.91
C ASP A 252 -2.24 -7.60 23.37
N PRO A 253 -1.59 -8.51 24.14
CA PRO A 253 -0.15 -8.60 24.32
C PRO A 253 0.57 -8.89 23.01
N ILE A 254 1.82 -8.44 22.87
CA ILE A 254 2.60 -8.63 21.64
C ILE A 254 2.82 -10.12 21.36
N LYS A 255 2.43 -10.54 20.14
CA LYS A 255 2.76 -11.86 19.58
C LYS A 255 3.34 -11.69 18.19
N THR A 256 4.37 -12.46 17.89
CA THR A 256 5.03 -12.47 16.58
C THR A 256 5.14 -13.88 16.03
N GLU A 257 5.11 -13.98 14.71
CA GLU A 257 5.29 -15.21 13.95
C GLU A 257 6.53 -15.16 13.08
N GLU A 258 7.08 -16.37 12.84
CA GLU A 258 8.19 -16.62 11.92
C GLU A 258 7.92 -17.91 11.14
N PHE A 259 8.02 -17.85 9.80
CA PHE A 259 7.75 -19.02 8.97
C PHE A 259 8.42 -18.93 7.59
N VAL A 260 8.55 -20.11 6.95
CA VAL A 260 9.02 -20.26 5.58
C VAL A 260 7.94 -20.94 4.75
N LEU A 261 7.57 -20.33 3.63
CA LEU A 261 6.63 -20.92 2.68
C LEU A 261 7.38 -21.30 1.40
N TRP A 262 7.19 -22.54 0.95
CA TRP A 262 7.64 -22.98 -0.34
C TRP A 262 6.47 -23.31 -1.24
N ASN A 263 6.47 -22.68 -2.42
CA ASN A 263 5.42 -22.84 -3.42
C ASN A 263 6.04 -23.28 -4.76
N ILE A 264 5.31 -24.11 -5.49
CA ILE A 264 5.69 -24.53 -6.85
C ILE A 264 4.46 -24.54 -7.76
N ARG A 265 4.68 -24.18 -8.99
CA ARG A 265 3.70 -24.34 -10.08
C ARG A 265 4.36 -24.90 -11.31
N ALA A 266 3.73 -25.89 -11.92
CA ALA A 266 4.14 -26.44 -13.21
C ALA A 266 2.96 -26.39 -14.17
N SER A 267 3.22 -26.05 -15.44
CA SER A 267 2.23 -26.14 -16.49
C SER A 267 2.83 -26.71 -17.78
N TYR A 268 2.02 -27.43 -18.51
CA TYR A 268 2.38 -28.06 -19.77
C TYR A 268 1.35 -27.75 -20.86
N GLN A 269 1.78 -27.12 -21.94
CA GLN A 269 0.97 -26.83 -23.11
C GLN A 269 0.84 -28.10 -24.00
N ALA A 270 -0.13 -28.97 -23.71
CA ALA A 270 -0.31 -30.25 -24.40
C ALA A 270 -0.72 -30.05 -25.87
N ARG A 271 -1.59 -29.08 -26.14
CA ARG A 271 -2.02 -28.65 -27.49
C ARG A 271 -2.14 -27.13 -27.50
N ARG A 272 -2.29 -26.49 -28.67
CA ARG A 272 -2.47 -25.02 -28.74
C ARG A 272 -3.68 -24.55 -27.94
N TRP A 273 -4.68 -25.38 -27.80
CA TRP A 273 -5.93 -25.12 -27.10
C TRP A 273 -6.01 -25.75 -25.69
N LEU A 274 -5.01 -26.59 -25.28
CA LEU A 274 -5.03 -27.32 -24.00
C LEU A 274 -3.76 -27.09 -23.19
N ASN A 275 -3.93 -26.46 -22.03
CA ASN A 275 -2.88 -26.33 -21.01
C ASN A 275 -3.30 -27.09 -19.75
N ILE A 276 -2.39 -27.90 -19.23
CA ILE A 276 -2.55 -28.67 -17.98
C ILE A 276 -1.62 -28.04 -16.95
N TRP A 277 -2.10 -27.84 -15.74
CA TRP A 277 -1.29 -27.25 -14.71
C TRP A 277 -1.52 -27.92 -13.34
N ALA A 278 -0.49 -27.84 -12.49
CA ALA A 278 -0.55 -28.20 -11.10
C ALA A 278 0.19 -27.14 -10.26
N ARG A 279 -0.27 -26.89 -9.06
CA ARG A 279 0.40 -26.03 -8.08
C ARG A 279 0.35 -26.64 -6.68
N GLY A 280 1.42 -26.43 -5.94
CA GLY A 280 1.49 -26.73 -4.51
C GLY A 280 1.84 -25.44 -3.76
N GLU A 281 1.14 -25.21 -2.67
CA GLU A 281 1.35 -24.04 -1.80
C GLU A 281 1.66 -24.52 -0.38
N ASN A 282 2.54 -23.80 0.31
CA ASN A 282 3.02 -24.14 1.64
C ASN A 282 3.47 -25.62 1.73
N LEU A 283 4.31 -26.05 0.78
CA LEU A 283 4.75 -27.45 0.67
C LEU A 283 5.56 -27.94 1.90
N LEU A 284 6.07 -27.00 2.70
CA LEU A 284 6.71 -27.34 3.99
C LEU A 284 5.69 -27.58 5.11
N ALA A 285 4.40 -27.47 4.79
CA ALA A 285 3.29 -27.67 5.74
C ALA A 285 3.41 -26.83 7.03
N GLN A 286 3.99 -25.63 6.92
CA GLN A 286 4.16 -24.70 8.03
C GLN A 286 2.81 -24.35 8.64
N LYS A 287 2.77 -24.33 9.98
CA LYS A 287 1.65 -23.77 10.73
C LYS A 287 2.00 -22.32 11.03
N TYR A 288 1.15 -21.40 10.63
CA TYR A 288 1.35 -19.98 10.89
C TYR A 288 0.02 -19.24 10.92
N GLU A 289 0.04 -18.05 11.51
CA GLU A 289 -1.07 -17.12 11.57
C GLU A 289 -0.60 -15.75 11.04
N ILE A 290 -1.49 -14.99 10.40
CA ILE A 290 -1.27 -13.59 10.07
C ILE A 290 -1.91 -12.70 11.13
N ASN A 291 -3.07 -13.13 11.64
CA ASN A 291 -3.77 -12.55 12.78
C ASN A 291 -3.97 -13.65 13.83
N ALA A 292 -3.73 -13.35 15.08
CA ALA A 292 -3.86 -14.31 16.17
C ALA A 292 -5.25 -14.96 16.21
N GLY A 293 -5.28 -16.30 16.29
CA GLY A 293 -6.52 -17.08 16.30
C GLY A 293 -7.07 -17.41 14.90
N TYR A 294 -6.41 -16.99 13.82
CA TYR A 294 -6.80 -17.30 12.44
C TYR A 294 -5.70 -18.09 11.73
N PRO A 295 -5.66 -19.43 11.92
CA PRO A 295 -4.63 -20.27 11.32
C PRO A 295 -4.78 -20.31 9.79
N MET A 296 -3.64 -20.17 9.10
CA MET A 296 -3.56 -20.23 7.66
C MET A 296 -3.51 -21.70 7.16
N PRO A 297 -3.95 -21.95 5.91
CA PRO A 297 -3.89 -23.28 5.32
C PRO A 297 -2.47 -23.87 5.34
N ARG A 298 -2.37 -25.13 5.69
CA ARG A 298 -1.14 -25.93 5.55
C ARG A 298 -0.92 -26.30 4.10
N ALA A 299 -0.09 -27.30 3.82
CA ALA A 299 0.18 -27.71 2.45
C ALA A 299 -1.12 -27.97 1.67
N THR A 300 -1.24 -27.30 0.53
CA THR A 300 -2.35 -27.48 -0.41
C THR A 300 -1.81 -27.82 -1.80
N VAL A 301 -2.53 -28.66 -2.51
CA VAL A 301 -2.22 -29.03 -3.90
C VAL A 301 -3.47 -28.84 -4.74
N MET A 302 -3.32 -28.21 -5.88
CA MET A 302 -4.38 -28.00 -6.87
C MET A 302 -3.88 -28.40 -8.25
N ALA A 303 -4.76 -28.91 -9.08
CA ALA A 303 -4.48 -29.19 -10.47
C ALA A 303 -5.70 -28.81 -11.34
N GLY A 304 -5.45 -28.48 -12.58
CA GLY A 304 -6.53 -28.10 -13.49
C GLY A 304 -6.11 -28.09 -14.96
N ILE A 305 -7.08 -27.84 -15.78
CA ILE A 305 -6.92 -27.68 -17.24
C ILE A 305 -7.52 -26.35 -17.69
N ASN A 306 -6.85 -25.71 -18.66
CA ASN A 306 -7.36 -24.54 -19.36
C ASN A 306 -7.58 -24.90 -20.82
N ILE A 307 -8.78 -24.64 -21.33
CA ILE A 307 -9.15 -24.87 -22.70
C ILE A 307 -9.46 -23.53 -23.38
N SER A 308 -8.76 -23.23 -24.46
CA SER A 308 -8.96 -22.01 -25.27
C SER A 308 -9.50 -22.36 -26.62
N PHE A 309 -10.63 -21.77 -27.00
CA PHE A 309 -11.31 -22.01 -28.28
C PHE A 309 -10.97 -20.91 -29.28
#